data_1495836dad31d3e7d60d366183858c14
#
_entry.id   1495836dad31d3e7d60d366183858c14
#
_cell.length_a   1.000
_cell.length_b   1.000
_cell.length_c   1.000
_cell.angle_alpha   90.00
_cell.angle_beta   90.00
_cell.angle_gamma   90.00
#
_symmetry.space_group_name_H-M   'P 1'
#
loop_
_entity.id
_entity.type
_entity.pdbx_description
1 polymer ?
#
loop_
_entity_poly.entity_id
_entity_poly.type
_entity_poly.pdbx_seq_one_letter_code
_entity_poly.pdbx_strand_id
1 'polypeptide(L)'
;MKIALISRSTLYTQPGGDTIQVESTAAGLENLGHKIVIVLAGQKLPKDIELIHGFNLGRPADLLPYFKNFKGKKVLSTLFVDYSSADTNRFPMLSRILGTHGMEWFKAITRGINNSDNFPGFSFLFQGQKRSMVQLLTKADLVLTSTVSEFERIQQWNSILGKSLKEKHLVIPLGISNVFINTPKNNKERNGLLMVGRLEFIKNQHTVIQWANQYGWPLTVVGDSNKNQKGYAKYCNSIAGPTVTFLAHQDKGKVVKLMDEHSCLVIPSLFETYSLVGWEAAARGLSVVANDSADMSESLASIATLVHIESETDFIAAIEAGLKGQKKSQVQFEHYTWDHISKKIDEAYR
;
A
#
# COMPACT_ATOMS: atom_id res chain seq x y z
N MET A 1 7.22 -18.51 19.07
CA MET A 1 6.64 -19.32 17.97
C MET A 1 7.54 -19.30 16.75
N LYS A 2 7.44 -20.31 15.88
CA LYS A 2 8.02 -20.31 14.53
C LYS A 2 6.93 -19.97 13.53
N ILE A 3 7.03 -18.82 12.88
CA ILE A 3 5.97 -18.21 12.05
C ILE A 3 6.46 -18.11 10.61
N ALA A 4 5.61 -18.50 9.66
CA ALA A 4 5.87 -18.26 8.24
C ALA A 4 5.03 -17.10 7.73
N LEU A 5 5.68 -16.04 7.25
CA LEU A 5 5.05 -14.93 6.55
C LEU A 5 5.02 -15.26 5.05
N ILE A 6 3.82 -15.39 4.47
CA ILE A 6 3.64 -15.85 3.10
C ILE A 6 3.26 -14.68 2.20
N SER A 7 4.03 -14.46 1.15
CA SER A 7 3.80 -13.38 0.20
C SER A 7 4.03 -13.82 -1.25
N ARG A 8 3.76 -12.91 -2.19
CA ARG A 8 3.90 -13.16 -3.64
C ARG A 8 5.35 -13.49 -4.03
N SER A 9 5.51 -14.27 -5.10
CA SER A 9 6.83 -14.68 -5.63
C SER A 9 7.72 -13.49 -6.03
N THR A 10 7.10 -12.38 -6.46
CA THR A 10 7.77 -11.17 -6.94
C THR A 10 8.01 -10.11 -5.86
N LEU A 11 7.94 -10.48 -4.57
CA LEU A 11 8.06 -9.55 -3.45
C LEU A 11 9.31 -8.66 -3.54
N TYR A 12 10.46 -9.25 -3.88
CA TYR A 12 11.75 -8.55 -3.94
C TYR A 12 12.14 -8.07 -5.34
N THR A 13 11.56 -8.64 -6.39
CA THR A 13 11.84 -8.21 -7.78
C THR A 13 10.97 -7.04 -8.22
N GLN A 14 9.86 -6.80 -7.53
CA GLN A 14 8.93 -5.69 -7.77
C GLN A 14 8.49 -5.11 -6.42
N PRO A 15 9.39 -4.49 -5.64
CA PRO A 15 9.07 -4.02 -4.29
C PRO A 15 7.97 -2.96 -4.30
N GLY A 16 7.18 -2.93 -3.22
CA GLY A 16 6.07 -1.99 -3.02
C GLY A 16 5.72 -1.85 -1.54
N GLY A 17 4.57 -1.24 -1.24
CA GLY A 17 4.09 -1.09 0.13
C GLY A 17 3.89 -2.43 0.86
N ASP A 18 3.49 -3.46 0.13
CA ASP A 18 3.39 -4.84 0.65
C ASP A 18 4.76 -5.42 1.07
N THR A 19 5.84 -5.09 0.35
CA THR A 19 7.20 -5.49 0.72
C THR A 19 7.59 -4.87 2.06
N ILE A 20 7.34 -3.56 2.22
CA ILE A 20 7.61 -2.86 3.47
C ILE A 20 6.82 -3.48 4.62
N GLN A 21 5.55 -3.79 4.42
CA GLN A 21 4.71 -4.41 5.44
C GLN A 21 5.23 -5.78 5.86
N VAL A 22 5.54 -6.66 4.91
CA VAL A 22 6.04 -8.02 5.21
C VAL A 22 7.37 -7.95 5.97
N GLU A 23 8.33 -7.19 5.47
CA GLU A 23 9.66 -7.06 6.10
C GLU A 23 9.60 -6.41 7.48
N SER A 24 8.79 -5.35 7.63
CA SER A 24 8.66 -4.67 8.91
C SER A 24 7.89 -5.51 9.94
N THR A 25 6.89 -6.27 9.50
CA THR A 25 6.20 -7.25 10.37
C THR A 25 7.18 -8.35 10.79
N ALA A 26 8.01 -8.86 9.87
CA ALA A 26 9.03 -9.86 10.18
C ALA A 26 9.99 -9.35 11.25
N ALA A 27 10.62 -8.21 11.01
CA ALA A 27 11.58 -7.62 11.95
C ALA A 27 10.96 -7.32 13.32
N GLY A 28 9.73 -6.78 13.36
CA GLY A 28 9.06 -6.47 14.61
C GLY A 28 8.70 -7.74 15.41
N LEU A 29 8.28 -8.81 14.76
CA LEU A 29 7.99 -10.09 15.42
C LEU A 29 9.29 -10.81 15.87
N GLU A 30 10.38 -10.68 15.12
CA GLU A 30 11.71 -11.19 15.54
C GLU A 30 12.19 -10.47 16.81
N ASN A 31 12.01 -9.15 16.89
CA ASN A 31 12.31 -8.36 18.09
C ASN A 31 11.48 -8.79 19.32
N LEU A 32 10.30 -9.39 19.09
CA LEU A 32 9.44 -9.97 20.15
C LEU A 32 9.81 -11.44 20.47
N GLY A 33 10.89 -11.98 19.89
CA GLY A 33 11.41 -13.31 20.16
C GLY A 33 10.80 -14.44 19.35
N HIS A 34 10.07 -14.13 18.27
CA HIS A 34 9.61 -15.16 17.33
C HIS A 34 10.70 -15.56 16.33
N LYS A 35 10.62 -16.79 15.81
CA LYS A 35 11.44 -17.25 14.68
C LYS A 35 10.63 -17.05 13.40
N ILE A 36 11.04 -16.09 12.57
CA ILE A 36 10.31 -15.72 11.35
C ILE A 36 10.97 -16.33 10.12
N VAL A 37 10.14 -16.81 9.20
CA VAL A 37 10.57 -17.25 7.86
C VAL A 37 9.65 -16.60 6.83
N ILE A 38 10.21 -15.82 5.92
CA ILE A 38 9.46 -15.29 4.78
C ILE A 38 9.43 -16.37 3.69
N VAL A 39 8.23 -16.78 3.30
CA VAL A 39 7.98 -17.80 2.28
C VAL A 39 7.33 -17.14 1.07
N LEU A 40 8.02 -17.20 -0.06
CA LEU A 40 7.46 -16.69 -1.31
C LEU A 40 6.53 -17.73 -1.95
N ALA A 41 5.48 -17.27 -2.58
CA ALA A 41 4.53 -18.16 -3.27
C ALA A 41 5.27 -19.14 -4.20
N GLY A 42 4.88 -20.42 -4.13
CA GLY A 42 5.54 -21.53 -4.82
C GLY A 42 6.68 -22.21 -4.06
N GLN A 43 7.20 -21.62 -3.00
CA GLN A 43 8.20 -22.27 -2.14
C GLN A 43 7.52 -23.27 -1.19
N LYS A 44 8.26 -24.27 -0.76
CA LYS A 44 7.78 -25.22 0.25
C LYS A 44 7.78 -24.55 1.63
N LEU A 45 6.71 -24.81 2.39
CA LEU A 45 6.64 -24.40 3.79
C LEU A 45 7.68 -25.19 4.60
N PRO A 46 8.53 -24.53 5.41
CA PRO A 46 9.45 -25.22 6.30
C PRO A 46 8.72 -26.11 7.31
N LYS A 47 9.43 -27.09 7.86
CA LYS A 47 8.91 -27.91 8.95
C LYS A 47 8.78 -27.10 10.24
N ASP A 48 7.93 -27.58 11.13
CA ASP A 48 7.74 -27.04 12.49
C ASP A 48 7.22 -25.58 12.53
N ILE A 49 6.48 -25.15 11.50
CA ILE A 49 5.76 -23.88 11.51
C ILE A 49 4.51 -24.03 12.39
N GLU A 50 4.33 -23.13 13.33
CA GLU A 50 3.22 -23.10 14.28
C GLU A 50 2.07 -22.22 13.79
N LEU A 51 2.40 -21.15 13.04
CA LEU A 51 1.45 -20.17 12.49
C LEU A 51 1.88 -19.74 11.09
N ILE A 52 0.91 -19.59 10.19
CA ILE A 52 1.12 -18.92 8.91
C ILE A 52 0.39 -17.59 8.87
N HIS A 53 1.06 -16.55 8.35
CA HIS A 53 0.47 -15.25 8.11
C HIS A 53 0.64 -14.88 6.63
N GLY A 54 -0.47 -14.90 5.88
CA GLY A 54 -0.50 -14.57 4.46
C GLY A 54 -0.78 -13.09 4.22
N PHE A 55 -0.22 -12.53 3.15
CA PHE A 55 -0.39 -11.13 2.78
C PHE A 55 -0.99 -11.01 1.39
N ASN A 56 -1.98 -10.14 1.24
CA ASN A 56 -2.65 -9.76 0.00
C ASN A 56 -3.80 -10.68 -0.44
N LEU A 57 -5.02 -10.35 0.00
CA LEU A 57 -6.27 -11.02 -0.40
C LEU A 57 -6.51 -10.98 -1.92
N GLY A 58 -6.05 -9.94 -2.61
CA GLY A 58 -6.17 -9.80 -4.06
C GLY A 58 -5.36 -10.85 -4.85
N ARG A 59 -4.52 -11.62 -4.17
CA ARG A 59 -3.68 -12.68 -4.76
C ARG A 59 -3.97 -14.07 -4.17
N PRO A 60 -5.21 -14.54 -4.18
CA PRO A 60 -5.59 -15.78 -3.51
C PRO A 60 -4.91 -17.02 -4.10
N ALA A 61 -4.50 -16.98 -5.38
CA ALA A 61 -3.76 -18.07 -6.02
C ALA A 61 -2.42 -18.35 -5.31
N ASP A 62 -1.77 -17.31 -4.78
CA ASP A 62 -0.48 -17.42 -4.09
C ASP A 62 -0.62 -18.01 -2.68
N LEU A 63 -1.75 -17.76 -2.00
CA LEU A 63 -1.93 -18.09 -0.58
C LEU A 63 -2.73 -19.37 -0.36
N LEU A 64 -3.72 -19.67 -1.21
CA LEU A 64 -4.62 -20.81 -1.02
C LEU A 64 -3.93 -22.17 -0.85
N PRO A 65 -2.84 -22.50 -1.58
CA PRO A 65 -2.15 -23.78 -1.38
C PRO A 65 -1.69 -23.98 0.06
N TYR A 66 -1.19 -22.92 0.70
CA TYR A 66 -0.74 -22.95 2.10
C TYR A 66 -1.92 -23.03 3.06
N PHE A 67 -2.95 -22.17 2.88
CA PHE A 67 -4.12 -22.12 3.75
C PHE A 67 -4.98 -23.40 3.69
N LYS A 68 -4.96 -24.13 2.57
CA LYS A 68 -5.65 -25.42 2.44
C LYS A 68 -4.94 -26.54 3.20
N ASN A 69 -3.63 -26.56 3.19
CA ASN A 69 -2.84 -27.71 3.65
C ASN A 69 -2.30 -27.54 5.08
N PHE A 70 -2.22 -26.31 5.58
CA PHE A 70 -1.72 -26.04 6.92
C PHE A 70 -2.78 -26.30 7.99
N LYS A 71 -2.39 -26.98 9.09
CA LYS A 71 -3.32 -27.36 10.18
C LYS A 71 -3.27 -26.40 11.38
N GLY A 72 -2.22 -25.57 11.50
CA GLY A 72 -2.07 -24.56 12.55
C GLY A 72 -2.85 -23.29 12.27
N LYS A 73 -2.68 -22.27 13.12
CA LYS A 73 -3.36 -20.98 13.02
C LYS A 73 -2.99 -20.23 11.73
N LYS A 74 -3.98 -19.71 11.03
CA LYS A 74 -3.89 -19.03 9.73
C LYS A 74 -4.35 -17.58 9.85
N VAL A 75 -3.45 -16.64 9.68
CA VAL A 75 -3.72 -15.21 9.72
C VAL A 75 -3.60 -14.64 8.31
N LEU A 76 -4.45 -13.68 7.98
CA LEU A 76 -4.47 -13.02 6.68
C LEU A 76 -4.48 -11.50 6.86
N SER A 77 -3.40 -10.82 6.46
CA SER A 77 -3.41 -9.38 6.20
C SER A 77 -3.93 -9.12 4.79
N THR A 78 -5.02 -8.40 4.66
CA THR A 78 -5.76 -8.35 3.40
C THR A 78 -5.11 -7.49 2.32
N LEU A 79 -4.52 -6.34 2.65
CA LEU A 79 -3.91 -5.43 1.65
C LEU A 79 -4.79 -5.29 0.40
N PHE A 80 -6.10 -5.10 0.62
CA PHE A 80 -7.07 -5.24 -0.45
C PHE A 80 -7.24 -3.93 -1.22
N VAL A 81 -6.54 -3.85 -2.36
CA VAL A 81 -6.62 -2.74 -3.30
C VAL A 81 -7.73 -3.01 -4.32
N ASP A 82 -8.63 -2.05 -4.51
CA ASP A 82 -9.60 -2.07 -5.60
C ASP A 82 -9.03 -1.39 -6.85
N TYR A 83 -8.70 -2.19 -7.85
CA TYR A 83 -8.19 -1.70 -9.14
C TYR A 83 -9.29 -1.45 -10.18
N SER A 84 -10.57 -1.54 -9.84
CA SER A 84 -11.68 -1.46 -10.80
C SER A 84 -11.66 -0.17 -11.63
N SER A 85 -11.43 0.98 -11.00
CA SER A 85 -11.35 2.27 -11.70
C SER A 85 -10.13 2.35 -12.62
N ALA A 86 -8.97 1.88 -12.17
CA ALA A 86 -7.75 1.86 -12.97
C ALA A 86 -7.87 0.91 -14.18
N ASP A 87 -8.52 -0.23 -14.00
CA ASP A 87 -8.76 -1.21 -15.07
C ASP A 87 -9.76 -0.69 -16.09
N THR A 88 -10.81 -0.01 -15.64
CA THR A 88 -11.80 0.60 -16.53
C THR A 88 -11.15 1.69 -17.40
N ASN A 89 -10.27 2.49 -16.85
CA ASN A 89 -9.56 3.54 -17.58
C ASN A 89 -8.54 2.96 -18.58
N ARG A 90 -7.85 1.88 -18.21
CA ARG A 90 -6.80 1.29 -19.05
C ARG A 90 -7.31 0.34 -20.14
N PHE A 91 -8.35 -0.43 -19.83
CA PHE A 91 -8.93 -1.45 -20.69
C PHE A 91 -10.47 -1.40 -20.67
N PRO A 92 -11.09 -0.29 -21.15
CA PRO A 92 -12.53 -0.05 -20.93
C PRO A 92 -13.42 -1.16 -21.51
N MET A 93 -13.09 -1.68 -22.68
CA MET A 93 -13.87 -2.72 -23.31
C MET A 93 -13.73 -4.08 -22.60
N LEU A 94 -12.50 -4.45 -22.22
CA LEU A 94 -12.21 -5.71 -21.55
C LEU A 94 -12.75 -5.73 -20.11
N SER A 95 -12.60 -4.62 -19.37
CA SER A 95 -13.13 -4.47 -18.01
C SER A 95 -14.66 -4.51 -18.00
N ARG A 96 -15.32 -3.98 -19.02
CA ARG A 96 -16.78 -4.03 -19.16
C ARG A 96 -17.30 -5.45 -19.37
N ILE A 97 -16.54 -6.29 -20.12
CA ILE A 97 -16.92 -7.68 -20.41
C ILE A 97 -16.61 -8.60 -19.23
N LEU A 98 -15.41 -8.50 -18.65
CA LEU A 98 -14.92 -9.41 -17.62
C LEU A 98 -15.31 -9.00 -16.20
N GLY A 99 -15.64 -7.73 -16.00
CA GLY A 99 -15.81 -7.16 -14.65
C GLY A 99 -14.52 -7.19 -13.82
N THR A 100 -14.55 -6.66 -12.62
CA THR A 100 -13.37 -6.54 -11.74
C THR A 100 -12.72 -7.88 -11.44
N HIS A 101 -13.51 -8.88 -11.08
CA HIS A 101 -12.99 -10.22 -10.75
C HIS A 101 -12.44 -10.97 -11.95
N GLY A 102 -13.06 -10.82 -13.12
CA GLY A 102 -12.57 -11.43 -14.35
C GLY A 102 -11.26 -10.79 -14.82
N MET A 103 -11.12 -9.47 -14.65
CA MET A 103 -9.87 -8.77 -14.93
C MET A 103 -8.72 -9.25 -14.03
N GLU A 104 -8.96 -9.40 -12.74
CA GLU A 104 -7.92 -9.90 -11.82
C GLU A 104 -7.57 -11.38 -12.11
N TRP A 105 -8.55 -12.20 -12.45
CA TRP A 105 -8.32 -13.58 -12.91
C TRP A 105 -7.46 -13.61 -14.18
N PHE A 106 -7.80 -12.80 -15.18
CA PHE A 106 -7.04 -12.68 -16.42
C PHE A 106 -5.61 -12.19 -16.17
N LYS A 107 -5.43 -11.18 -15.31
CA LYS A 107 -4.11 -10.69 -14.91
C LYS A 107 -3.27 -11.76 -14.20
N ALA A 108 -3.89 -12.60 -13.36
CA ALA A 108 -3.18 -13.68 -12.67
C ALA A 108 -2.63 -14.70 -13.67
N ILE A 109 -3.41 -15.07 -14.69
CA ILE A 109 -2.98 -15.99 -15.76
C ILE A 109 -1.84 -15.38 -16.58
N THR A 110 -2.03 -14.13 -17.03
CA THR A 110 -1.02 -13.46 -17.89
C THR A 110 0.30 -13.25 -17.17
N ARG A 111 0.28 -12.97 -15.86
CA ARG A 111 1.49 -12.89 -15.03
C ARG A 111 2.22 -14.24 -14.97
N GLY A 112 1.47 -15.34 -14.79
CA GLY A 112 2.04 -16.69 -14.77
C GLY A 112 2.65 -17.10 -16.11
N ILE A 113 1.99 -16.79 -17.24
CA ILE A 113 2.49 -17.09 -18.59
C ILE A 113 3.80 -16.32 -18.88
N ASN A 114 3.85 -15.06 -18.51
CA ASN A 114 5.03 -14.22 -18.77
C ASN A 114 6.20 -14.47 -17.80
N ASN A 115 6.18 -15.56 -17.03
CA ASN A 115 7.18 -15.93 -16.01
C ASN A 115 7.51 -14.80 -15.02
N SER A 116 6.66 -13.80 -14.91
CA SER A 116 6.81 -12.71 -13.94
C SER A 116 6.30 -13.13 -12.56
N ASP A 117 5.57 -14.27 -12.48
CA ASP A 117 4.94 -14.76 -11.27
C ASP A 117 4.73 -16.29 -11.33
N ASN A 118 4.33 -16.92 -10.21
CA ASN A 118 3.95 -18.33 -10.25
C ASN A 118 2.67 -18.52 -11.05
N PHE A 119 2.64 -19.57 -11.89
CA PHE A 119 1.41 -19.92 -12.62
C PHE A 119 0.32 -20.34 -11.60
N PRO A 120 -0.88 -19.77 -11.68
CA PRO A 120 -1.95 -20.10 -10.76
C PRO A 120 -2.36 -21.56 -10.91
N GLY A 121 -2.53 -22.24 -9.75
CA GLY A 121 -2.91 -23.66 -9.74
C GLY A 121 -4.28 -23.92 -10.39
N PHE A 122 -4.51 -25.15 -10.85
CA PHE A 122 -5.76 -25.58 -11.52
C PHE A 122 -7.03 -25.19 -10.75
N SER A 123 -6.99 -25.32 -9.41
CA SER A 123 -8.13 -24.94 -8.56
C SER A 123 -8.54 -23.47 -8.74
N PHE A 124 -7.57 -22.56 -8.86
CA PHE A 124 -7.84 -21.14 -9.10
C PHE A 124 -8.40 -20.89 -10.50
N LEU A 125 -7.87 -21.58 -11.51
CA LEU A 125 -8.33 -21.43 -12.90
C LEU A 125 -9.81 -21.76 -13.04
N PHE A 126 -10.28 -22.83 -12.38
CA PHE A 126 -11.70 -23.25 -12.44
C PHE A 126 -12.61 -22.45 -11.51
N GLN A 127 -12.13 -22.05 -10.31
CA GLN A 127 -12.95 -21.35 -9.32
C GLN A 127 -13.04 -19.83 -9.57
N GLY A 128 -12.04 -19.27 -10.23
CA GLY A 128 -11.92 -17.84 -10.47
C GLY A 128 -11.53 -17.03 -9.23
N GLN A 129 -11.34 -15.74 -9.40
CA GLN A 129 -10.85 -14.81 -8.40
C GLN A 129 -11.77 -14.73 -7.17
N LYS A 130 -13.06 -14.42 -7.37
CA LYS A 130 -14.02 -14.18 -6.29
C LYS A 130 -14.17 -15.38 -5.35
N ARG A 131 -14.41 -16.58 -5.90
CA ARG A 131 -14.55 -17.80 -5.09
C ARG A 131 -13.27 -18.14 -4.34
N SER A 132 -12.11 -17.90 -4.97
CA SER A 132 -10.82 -18.12 -4.34
C SER A 132 -10.57 -17.16 -3.16
N MET A 133 -10.95 -15.89 -3.26
CA MET A 133 -10.92 -14.93 -2.15
C MET A 133 -11.85 -15.34 -1.01
N VAL A 134 -13.10 -15.72 -1.31
CA VAL A 134 -14.05 -16.23 -0.31
C VAL A 134 -13.47 -17.45 0.40
N GLN A 135 -12.86 -18.38 -0.34
CA GLN A 135 -12.26 -19.58 0.22
C GLN A 135 -11.07 -19.25 1.13
N LEU A 136 -10.25 -18.28 0.74
CA LEU A 136 -9.11 -17.81 1.55
C LEU A 136 -9.61 -17.18 2.87
N LEU A 137 -10.60 -16.27 2.79
CA LEU A 137 -11.23 -15.67 3.95
C LEU A 137 -11.90 -16.72 4.86
N THR A 138 -12.56 -17.73 4.30
CA THR A 138 -13.16 -18.81 5.08
C THR A 138 -12.13 -19.62 5.86
N LYS A 139 -10.97 -19.88 5.25
CA LYS A 139 -9.90 -20.69 5.84
C LYS A 139 -9.01 -19.92 6.82
N ALA A 140 -9.00 -18.62 6.77
CA ALA A 140 -8.30 -17.80 7.75
C ALA A 140 -9.01 -17.89 9.12
N ASP A 141 -8.22 -18.05 10.18
CA ASP A 141 -8.70 -18.03 11.57
C ASP A 141 -8.77 -16.58 12.10
N LEU A 142 -7.94 -15.69 11.53
CA LEU A 142 -7.90 -14.26 11.82
C LEU A 142 -7.68 -13.46 10.53
N VAL A 143 -8.42 -12.37 10.37
CA VAL A 143 -8.33 -11.45 9.22
C VAL A 143 -7.96 -10.06 9.73
N LEU A 144 -6.86 -9.51 9.21
CA LEU A 144 -6.36 -8.19 9.57
C LEU A 144 -6.54 -7.25 8.38
N THR A 145 -7.22 -6.13 8.60
CA THR A 145 -7.27 -5.01 7.64
C THR A 145 -6.53 -3.80 8.20
N SER A 146 -6.08 -2.91 7.35
CA SER A 146 -5.41 -1.68 7.76
C SER A 146 -6.40 -0.57 8.16
N THR A 147 -7.63 -0.63 7.64
CA THR A 147 -8.70 0.34 7.86
C THR A 147 -10.05 -0.35 7.98
N VAL A 148 -11.05 0.33 8.58
CA VAL A 148 -12.44 -0.13 8.60
C VAL A 148 -13.02 -0.09 7.18
N SER A 149 -12.71 0.94 6.40
CA SER A 149 -13.14 1.07 4.99
C SER A 149 -12.68 -0.10 4.12
N GLU A 150 -11.46 -0.61 4.35
CA GLU A 150 -10.98 -1.84 3.68
C GLU A 150 -11.84 -3.05 4.05
N PHE A 151 -12.21 -3.18 5.32
CA PHE A 151 -13.06 -4.27 5.79
C PHE A 151 -14.47 -4.21 5.20
N GLU A 152 -15.09 -3.03 5.20
CA GLU A 152 -16.42 -2.81 4.63
C GLU A 152 -16.45 -3.14 3.13
N ARG A 153 -15.43 -2.76 2.39
CA ARG A 153 -15.27 -3.11 0.98
C ARG A 153 -15.17 -4.64 0.78
N ILE A 154 -14.41 -5.33 1.63
CA ILE A 154 -14.33 -6.80 1.60
C ILE A 154 -15.70 -7.42 1.91
N GLN A 155 -16.46 -6.88 2.85
CA GLN A 155 -17.80 -7.36 3.17
C GLN A 155 -18.79 -7.17 2.01
N GLN A 156 -18.77 -6.02 1.33
CA GLN A 156 -19.63 -5.77 0.17
C GLN A 156 -19.37 -6.77 -0.96
N TRP A 157 -18.11 -7.14 -1.18
CA TRP A 157 -17.77 -8.14 -2.19
C TRP A 157 -18.09 -9.57 -1.78
N ASN A 158 -18.20 -9.85 -0.49
CA ASN A 158 -18.33 -11.19 0.10
C ASN A 158 -19.50 -11.27 1.08
N SER A 159 -20.66 -10.78 0.69
CA SER A 159 -21.89 -10.79 1.52
C SER A 159 -22.24 -12.17 2.10
N ILE A 160 -21.75 -13.26 1.48
CA ILE A 160 -21.96 -14.65 1.92
C ILE A 160 -21.29 -14.95 3.28
N LEU A 161 -20.18 -14.26 3.62
CA LEU A 161 -19.43 -14.53 4.85
C LEU A 161 -19.95 -13.75 6.07
N GLY A 162 -20.73 -12.71 5.89
CA GLY A 162 -21.51 -11.97 6.86
C GLY A 162 -20.91 -11.92 8.29
N LYS A 163 -21.66 -12.49 9.25
CA LYS A 163 -21.32 -12.49 10.68
C LYS A 163 -20.00 -13.23 10.99
N SER A 164 -19.75 -14.36 10.34
CA SER A 164 -18.53 -15.18 10.55
C SER A 164 -17.24 -14.42 10.25
N LEU A 165 -17.25 -13.47 9.30
CA LEU A 165 -16.05 -12.66 9.02
C LEU A 165 -15.82 -11.59 10.10
N LYS A 166 -16.89 -11.01 10.65
CA LYS A 166 -16.81 -10.02 11.72
C LYS A 166 -16.19 -10.57 13.00
N GLU A 167 -16.51 -11.82 13.35
CA GLU A 167 -16.04 -12.46 14.57
C GLU A 167 -14.53 -12.73 14.60
N LYS A 168 -13.89 -12.78 13.43
CA LYS A 168 -12.45 -13.05 13.29
C LYS A 168 -11.70 -11.91 12.62
N HIS A 169 -12.22 -10.70 12.65
CA HIS A 169 -11.63 -9.52 12.03
C HIS A 169 -11.11 -8.54 13.09
N LEU A 170 -9.92 -7.99 12.82
CA LEU A 170 -9.34 -6.88 13.56
C LEU A 170 -8.78 -5.83 12.59
N VAL A 171 -8.93 -4.56 12.95
CA VAL A 171 -8.26 -3.46 12.26
C VAL A 171 -6.93 -3.21 12.95
N ILE A 172 -5.83 -3.43 12.23
CA ILE A 172 -4.48 -3.12 12.67
C ILE A 172 -3.83 -2.21 11.62
N PRO A 173 -3.62 -0.93 11.92
CA PRO A 173 -3.02 0.01 10.99
C PRO A 173 -1.59 -0.39 10.65
N LEU A 174 -1.02 0.18 9.57
CA LEU A 174 0.38 -0.03 9.23
C LEU A 174 1.28 0.88 10.09
N GLY A 175 2.49 0.39 10.35
CA GLY A 175 3.48 1.15 11.12
C GLY A 175 4.37 2.03 10.24
N ILE A 176 4.99 3.02 10.86
CA ILE A 176 6.06 3.82 10.26
C ILE A 176 7.42 3.36 10.80
N SER A 177 8.44 3.50 9.97
CA SER A 177 9.80 3.12 10.38
C SER A 177 10.37 4.12 11.39
N ASN A 178 11.03 3.62 12.43
CA ASN A 178 11.65 4.42 13.47
C ASN A 178 12.62 5.49 12.94
N VAL A 179 13.19 5.30 11.75
CA VAL A 179 14.09 6.29 11.13
C VAL A 179 13.38 7.64 10.89
N PHE A 180 12.08 7.64 10.60
CA PHE A 180 11.32 8.88 10.40
C PHE A 180 10.99 9.61 11.71
N ILE A 181 11.08 8.95 12.84
CA ILE A 181 10.81 9.53 14.16
C ILE A 181 12.11 9.89 14.86
N ASN A 182 13.06 8.96 14.92
CA ASN A 182 14.26 9.06 15.76
C ASN A 182 15.41 9.85 15.11
N THR A 183 15.41 10.04 13.77
CA THR A 183 16.43 10.87 13.12
C THR A 183 16.24 12.34 13.53
N PRO A 184 17.27 13.04 14.01
CA PRO A 184 17.18 14.46 14.32
C PRO A 184 16.63 15.27 13.16
N LYS A 185 15.70 16.19 13.44
CA LYS A 185 15.10 17.05 12.40
C LYS A 185 16.11 18.11 11.98
N ASN A 186 16.16 18.38 10.68
CA ASN A 186 16.92 19.51 10.16
C ASN A 186 16.09 20.80 10.36
N ASN A 187 16.72 21.84 10.95
CA ASN A 187 16.07 23.13 11.20
C ASN A 187 16.24 24.11 10.01
N LYS A 188 16.67 23.64 8.83
CA LYS A 188 16.76 24.48 7.62
C LYS A 188 15.37 24.89 7.16
N GLU A 189 15.31 26.00 6.47
CA GLU A 189 14.09 26.45 5.79
C GLU A 189 13.66 25.41 4.74
N ARG A 190 12.39 25.07 4.76
CA ARG A 190 11.79 24.10 3.86
C ARG A 190 11.22 24.80 2.65
N ASN A 191 11.35 24.20 1.46
CA ASN A 191 10.81 24.77 0.25
C ASN A 191 10.30 23.71 -0.72
N GLY A 192 9.20 24.02 -1.42
CA GLY A 192 8.67 23.22 -2.51
C GLY A 192 7.87 21.99 -2.08
N LEU A 193 7.44 21.28 -3.10
CA LEU A 193 6.57 20.11 -3.03
C LEU A 193 7.38 18.82 -3.17
N LEU A 194 6.96 17.80 -2.46
CA LEU A 194 7.53 16.46 -2.54
C LEU A 194 6.44 15.46 -2.91
N MET A 195 6.74 14.55 -3.82
CA MET A 195 5.97 13.35 -4.09
C MET A 195 6.88 12.14 -4.00
N VAL A 196 6.51 11.13 -3.22
CA VAL A 196 7.29 9.90 -3.04
C VAL A 196 6.42 8.69 -3.34
N GLY A 197 6.84 7.89 -4.31
CA GLY A 197 6.13 6.67 -4.72
C GLY A 197 6.45 6.28 -6.15
N ARG A 198 6.06 5.08 -6.55
CA ARG A 198 6.28 4.61 -7.92
C ARG A 198 5.54 5.49 -8.93
N LEU A 199 6.17 5.75 -10.08
CA LEU A 199 5.50 6.44 -11.18
C LEU A 199 4.48 5.49 -11.82
N GLU A 200 3.21 5.64 -11.42
CA GLU A 200 2.09 4.82 -11.86
C GLU A 200 0.86 5.70 -12.07
N PHE A 201 0.04 5.38 -13.07
CA PHE A 201 -1.17 6.16 -13.39
C PHE A 201 -2.08 6.38 -12.18
N ILE A 202 -2.23 5.36 -11.33
CA ILE A 202 -3.05 5.44 -10.11
C ILE A 202 -2.52 6.45 -9.08
N LYS A 203 -1.22 6.77 -9.14
CA LYS A 203 -0.58 7.78 -8.28
C LYS A 203 -0.75 9.21 -8.78
N ASN A 204 -1.25 9.38 -9.99
CA ASN A 204 -1.70 10.64 -10.57
C ASN A 204 -0.67 11.80 -10.52
N GLN A 205 0.63 11.48 -10.64
CA GLN A 205 1.68 12.49 -10.57
C GLN A 205 1.55 13.57 -11.63
N HIS A 206 1.05 13.23 -12.82
CA HIS A 206 0.93 14.16 -13.95
C HIS A 206 0.08 15.40 -13.62
N THR A 207 -0.96 15.25 -12.82
CA THR A 207 -1.82 16.38 -12.40
C THR A 207 -1.02 17.40 -11.59
N VAL A 208 -0.24 16.94 -10.59
CA VAL A 208 0.57 17.84 -9.76
C VAL A 208 1.74 18.43 -10.56
N ILE A 209 2.31 17.69 -11.52
CA ILE A 209 3.33 18.22 -12.44
C ILE A 209 2.78 19.38 -13.28
N GLN A 210 1.55 19.26 -13.80
CA GLN A 210 0.89 20.31 -14.55
C GLN A 210 0.68 21.57 -13.69
N TRP A 211 0.19 21.40 -12.45
CA TRP A 211 0.02 22.50 -11.51
C TRP A 211 1.36 23.12 -11.11
N ALA A 212 2.39 22.32 -10.84
CA ALA A 212 3.72 22.83 -10.53
C ALA A 212 4.28 23.70 -11.67
N ASN A 213 4.08 23.31 -12.93
CA ASN A 213 4.46 24.12 -14.09
C ASN A 213 3.65 25.44 -14.15
N GLN A 214 2.35 25.36 -13.95
CA GLN A 214 1.43 26.51 -14.05
C GLN A 214 1.71 27.56 -12.98
N TYR A 215 1.98 27.13 -11.74
CA TYR A 215 2.17 28.03 -10.60
C TYR A 215 3.65 28.27 -10.25
N GLY A 216 4.58 27.65 -11.00
CA GLY A 216 6.02 27.82 -10.78
C GLY A 216 6.51 27.17 -9.47
N TRP A 217 5.81 26.18 -8.92
CA TRP A 217 6.22 25.52 -7.69
C TRP A 217 7.40 24.57 -7.90
N PRO A 218 8.46 24.65 -7.08
CA PRO A 218 9.47 23.60 -7.06
C PRO A 218 8.82 22.27 -6.66
N LEU A 219 9.00 21.22 -7.47
CA LEU A 219 8.44 19.89 -7.23
C LEU A 219 9.54 18.84 -7.39
N THR A 220 9.71 18.01 -6.36
CA THR A 220 10.57 16.81 -6.42
C THR A 220 9.68 15.57 -6.45
N VAL A 221 9.82 14.75 -7.48
CA VAL A 221 9.13 13.46 -7.65
C VAL A 221 10.14 12.34 -7.47
N VAL A 222 9.94 11.48 -6.47
CA VAL A 222 10.88 10.41 -6.08
C VAL A 222 10.26 9.06 -6.36
N GLY A 223 10.94 8.24 -7.15
CA GLY A 223 10.58 6.84 -7.39
C GLY A 223 10.76 6.40 -8.82
N ASP A 224 10.75 5.08 -9.01
CA ASP A 224 10.88 4.44 -10.32
C ASP A 224 9.53 3.98 -10.87
N SER A 225 9.48 3.65 -12.15
CA SER A 225 8.32 3.03 -12.78
C SER A 225 8.53 1.53 -12.97
N ASN A 226 7.46 0.76 -12.81
CA ASN A 226 7.45 -0.65 -13.23
C ASN A 226 7.49 -0.78 -14.76
N LYS A 227 7.89 -1.96 -15.26
CA LYS A 227 7.94 -2.25 -16.71
C LYS A 227 6.65 -1.86 -17.45
N ASN A 228 5.49 -2.10 -16.84
CA ASN A 228 4.17 -1.81 -17.42
C ASN A 228 3.75 -0.34 -17.31
N GLN A 229 4.51 0.50 -16.62
CA GLN A 229 4.23 1.93 -16.39
C GLN A 229 5.27 2.86 -17.04
N LYS A 230 6.19 2.30 -17.85
CA LYS A 230 7.21 3.08 -18.56
C LYS A 230 6.61 4.17 -19.46
N GLY A 231 5.46 3.88 -20.12
CA GLY A 231 4.74 4.87 -20.92
C GLY A 231 4.25 6.05 -20.09
N TYR A 232 3.69 5.78 -18.90
CA TYR A 232 3.26 6.82 -17.97
C TYR A 232 4.43 7.64 -17.44
N ALA A 233 5.52 6.98 -17.03
CA ALA A 233 6.73 7.69 -16.59
C ALA A 233 7.31 8.58 -17.70
N LYS A 234 7.36 8.09 -18.95
CA LYS A 234 7.77 8.89 -20.12
C LYS A 234 6.85 10.09 -20.32
N TYR A 235 5.54 9.92 -20.17
CA TYR A 235 4.57 11.02 -20.23
C TYR A 235 4.83 12.06 -19.14
N CYS A 236 4.96 11.65 -17.87
CA CYS A 236 5.29 12.57 -16.78
C CYS A 236 6.57 13.37 -17.04
N ASN A 237 7.62 12.71 -17.53
CA ASN A 237 8.87 13.39 -17.89
C ASN A 237 8.69 14.38 -19.06
N SER A 238 7.85 14.05 -20.06
CA SER A 238 7.65 14.90 -21.23
C SER A 238 6.85 16.19 -20.95
N ILE A 239 6.04 16.20 -19.88
CA ILE A 239 5.25 17.38 -19.47
C ILE A 239 5.93 18.18 -18.37
N ALA A 240 7.05 17.72 -17.82
CA ALA A 240 7.76 18.38 -16.74
C ALA A 240 8.46 19.64 -17.23
N GLY A 241 8.21 20.75 -16.53
CA GLY A 241 8.89 22.05 -16.73
C GLY A 241 10.17 22.17 -15.89
N PRO A 242 10.84 23.32 -15.93
CA PRO A 242 12.13 23.52 -15.27
C PRO A 242 12.10 23.47 -13.74
N THR A 243 10.93 23.60 -13.12
CA THR A 243 10.75 23.53 -11.66
C THR A 243 10.56 22.10 -11.14
N VAL A 244 10.43 21.11 -12.03
CA VAL A 244 10.15 19.71 -11.68
C VAL A 244 11.42 18.87 -11.75
N THR A 245 11.78 18.22 -10.66
CA THR A 245 12.94 17.33 -10.54
C THR A 245 12.48 15.89 -10.31
N PHE A 246 13.01 14.94 -11.09
CA PHE A 246 12.80 13.51 -10.87
C PHE A 246 14.02 12.89 -10.22
N LEU A 247 13.80 12.11 -9.18
CA LEU A 247 14.80 11.28 -8.54
C LEU A 247 14.36 9.81 -8.63
N ALA A 248 15.27 8.93 -8.97
CA ALA A 248 15.06 7.49 -8.91
C ALA A 248 14.70 7.06 -7.48
N HIS A 249 14.37 5.78 -7.27
CA HIS A 249 14.14 5.23 -5.94
C HIS A 249 15.26 5.61 -4.97
N GLN A 250 14.89 6.06 -3.78
CA GLN A 250 15.80 6.46 -2.72
C GLN A 250 15.64 5.58 -1.49
N ASP A 251 16.73 5.35 -0.76
CA ASP A 251 16.67 4.71 0.55
C ASP A 251 15.97 5.60 1.60
N LYS A 252 15.53 4.99 2.70
CA LYS A 252 14.79 5.69 3.76
C LYS A 252 15.55 6.89 4.33
N GLY A 253 16.88 6.80 4.46
CA GLY A 253 17.70 7.90 5.00
C GLY A 253 17.71 9.13 4.09
N LYS A 254 17.74 8.91 2.77
CA LYS A 254 17.62 10.00 1.79
C LYS A 254 16.20 10.55 1.73
N VAL A 255 15.17 9.70 1.82
CA VAL A 255 13.78 10.15 1.90
C VAL A 255 13.56 11.04 3.13
N VAL A 256 14.13 10.69 4.29
CA VAL A 256 14.10 11.55 5.50
C VAL A 256 14.69 12.93 5.21
N LYS A 257 15.86 13.00 4.54
CA LYS A 257 16.48 14.29 4.19
C LYS A 257 15.60 15.09 3.24
N LEU A 258 15.05 14.46 2.22
CA LEU A 258 14.12 15.12 1.29
C LEU A 258 12.88 15.63 2.03
N MET A 259 12.32 14.85 2.95
CA MET A 259 11.20 15.31 3.78
C MET A 259 11.57 16.49 4.68
N ASP A 260 12.83 16.58 5.14
CA ASP A 260 13.28 17.71 5.94
C ASP A 260 13.55 18.97 5.12
N GLU A 261 13.76 18.85 3.82
CA GLU A 261 14.06 19.95 2.88
C GLU A 261 12.81 20.53 2.22
N HIS A 262 11.70 19.77 2.15
CA HIS A 262 10.48 20.20 1.48
C HIS A 262 9.41 20.67 2.47
N SER A 263 8.50 21.55 2.00
CA SER A 263 7.42 22.12 2.81
C SER A 263 6.19 21.22 2.87
N CYS A 264 5.83 20.59 1.74
CA CYS A 264 4.57 19.88 1.59
C CYS A 264 4.75 18.57 0.82
N LEU A 265 4.24 17.46 1.37
CA LEU A 265 4.03 16.22 0.64
C LEU A 265 2.65 16.24 -0.03
N VAL A 266 2.61 15.93 -1.34
CA VAL A 266 1.36 15.82 -2.10
C VAL A 266 1.09 14.38 -2.49
N ILE A 267 -0.11 13.88 -2.17
CA ILE A 267 -0.58 12.52 -2.45
C ILE A 267 -1.85 12.61 -3.32
N PRO A 268 -1.73 12.82 -4.65
CA PRO A 268 -2.88 12.96 -5.54
C PRO A 268 -3.44 11.61 -6.00
N SER A 269 -3.05 10.52 -5.35
CA SER A 269 -3.41 9.15 -5.74
C SER A 269 -4.92 8.99 -5.89
N LEU A 270 -5.34 8.38 -6.99
CA LEU A 270 -6.75 8.07 -7.25
C LEU A 270 -7.28 6.98 -6.30
N PHE A 271 -6.37 6.13 -5.83
CA PHE A 271 -6.67 5.09 -4.84
C PHE A 271 -5.42 4.70 -4.03
N GLU A 272 -5.57 4.58 -2.72
CA GLU A 272 -4.64 3.95 -1.78
C GLU A 272 -5.43 3.31 -0.63
N THR A 273 -4.95 2.19 -0.10
CA THR A 273 -5.52 1.57 1.10
C THR A 273 -4.98 2.20 2.39
N TYR A 274 -3.68 2.49 2.39
CA TYR A 274 -2.99 3.11 3.52
C TYR A 274 -1.73 3.79 3.01
N SER A 275 -1.59 5.08 3.23
CA SER A 275 -0.43 5.83 2.74
C SER A 275 0.67 5.91 3.79
N LEU A 276 1.61 4.98 3.76
CA LEU A 276 2.79 5.00 4.64
C LEU A 276 3.57 6.31 4.50
N VAL A 277 3.77 6.78 3.26
CA VAL A 277 4.53 8.01 3.01
C VAL A 277 3.86 9.25 3.60
N GLY A 278 2.53 9.29 3.69
CA GLY A 278 1.81 10.37 4.37
C GLY A 278 2.14 10.41 5.86
N TRP A 279 2.12 9.26 6.52
CA TRP A 279 2.50 9.13 7.92
C TRP A 279 3.97 9.47 8.17
N GLU A 280 4.88 8.99 7.31
CA GLU A 280 6.31 9.27 7.35
C GLU A 280 6.59 10.77 7.23
N ALA A 281 5.94 11.44 6.28
CA ALA A 281 6.07 12.90 6.07
C ALA A 281 5.51 13.70 7.25
N ALA A 282 4.35 13.34 7.77
CA ALA A 282 3.76 14.00 8.94
C ALA A 282 4.66 13.84 10.17
N ALA A 283 5.24 12.65 10.41
CA ALA A 283 6.22 12.42 11.48
C ALA A 283 7.47 13.31 11.33
N ARG A 284 7.90 13.58 10.08
CA ARG A 284 8.96 14.56 9.80
C ARG A 284 8.50 16.01 9.91
N GLY A 285 7.20 16.23 10.07
CA GLY A 285 6.61 17.56 10.24
C GLY A 285 6.39 18.32 8.93
N LEU A 286 6.24 17.62 7.79
CA LEU A 286 5.74 18.22 6.56
C LEU A 286 4.24 18.49 6.68
N SER A 287 3.75 19.47 5.93
CA SER A 287 2.35 19.52 5.56
C SER A 287 2.06 18.34 4.63
N VAL A 288 0.90 17.72 4.77
CA VAL A 288 0.46 16.62 3.88
C VAL A 288 -0.86 17.03 3.25
N VAL A 289 -0.91 17.04 1.92
CA VAL A 289 -2.13 17.26 1.14
C VAL A 289 -2.41 15.99 0.34
N ALA A 290 -3.61 15.44 0.50
CA ALA A 290 -3.96 14.17 -0.14
C ALA A 290 -5.34 14.21 -0.78
N ASN A 291 -5.52 13.40 -1.83
CA ASN A 291 -6.83 13.20 -2.44
C ASN A 291 -7.77 12.54 -1.43
N ASP A 292 -8.97 13.12 -1.28
CA ASP A 292 -10.01 12.58 -0.41
C ASP A 292 -10.67 11.37 -1.09
N SER A 293 -10.43 10.19 -0.52
CA SER A 293 -11.09 8.93 -0.86
C SER A 293 -11.34 8.15 0.42
N ALA A 294 -12.30 7.23 0.43
CA ALA A 294 -12.75 6.56 1.66
C ALA A 294 -11.60 5.99 2.51
N ASP A 295 -10.66 5.29 1.91
CA ASP A 295 -9.51 4.70 2.63
C ASP A 295 -8.50 5.76 3.07
N MET A 296 -8.23 6.78 2.23
CA MET A 296 -7.32 7.87 2.60
C MET A 296 -7.93 8.76 3.66
N SER A 297 -9.24 9.02 3.60
CA SER A 297 -9.95 9.76 4.65
C SER A 297 -9.77 9.11 6.00
N GLU A 298 -9.97 7.80 6.10
CA GLU A 298 -9.79 7.09 7.36
C GLU A 298 -8.32 7.08 7.80
N SER A 299 -7.41 6.73 6.89
CA SER A 299 -6.00 6.55 7.24
C SER A 299 -5.23 7.85 7.48
N LEU A 300 -5.61 8.97 6.83
CA LEU A 300 -4.87 10.23 6.86
C LEU A 300 -5.60 11.39 7.53
N ALA A 301 -6.87 11.24 7.95
CA ALA A 301 -7.67 12.34 8.48
C ALA A 301 -7.01 13.13 9.62
N SER A 302 -6.21 12.46 10.45
CA SER A 302 -5.52 13.08 11.58
C SER A 302 -4.25 13.84 11.22
N ILE A 303 -3.69 13.61 10.02
CA ILE A 303 -2.35 14.10 9.64
C ILE A 303 -2.30 14.87 8.32
N ALA A 304 -3.36 14.79 7.49
CA ALA A 304 -3.37 15.40 6.16
C ALA A 304 -4.57 16.33 5.96
N THR A 305 -4.41 17.33 5.11
CA THR A 305 -5.52 18.07 4.49
C THR A 305 -6.03 17.24 3.34
N LEU A 306 -7.29 16.81 3.44
CA LEU A 306 -7.95 15.95 2.45
C LEU A 306 -8.84 16.81 1.55
N VAL A 307 -8.66 16.67 0.25
CA VAL A 307 -9.43 17.41 -0.78
C VAL A 307 -9.65 16.49 -1.97
N HIS A 308 -10.84 16.51 -2.55
CA HIS A 308 -11.12 15.76 -3.77
C HIS A 308 -10.28 16.28 -4.94
N ILE A 309 -9.61 15.39 -5.64
CA ILE A 309 -8.72 15.76 -6.76
C ILE A 309 -9.47 16.43 -7.92
N GLU A 310 -10.78 16.17 -8.05
CA GLU A 310 -11.65 16.80 -9.03
C GLU A 310 -11.93 18.29 -8.70
N SER A 311 -11.77 18.71 -7.44
CA SER A 311 -11.88 20.13 -7.03
C SER A 311 -10.51 20.79 -7.13
N GLU A 312 -10.12 21.13 -8.36
CA GLU A 312 -8.80 21.71 -8.65
C GLU A 312 -8.50 22.94 -7.80
N THR A 313 -9.44 23.87 -7.72
CA THR A 313 -9.28 25.12 -6.94
C THR A 313 -8.98 24.85 -5.48
N ASP A 314 -9.74 23.93 -4.85
CA ASP A 314 -9.56 23.63 -3.43
C ASP A 314 -8.24 22.85 -3.19
N PHE A 315 -7.87 21.98 -4.14
CA PHE A 315 -6.61 21.23 -4.05
C PHE A 315 -5.40 22.15 -4.15
N ILE A 316 -5.44 23.11 -5.07
CA ILE A 316 -4.42 24.16 -5.22
C ILE A 316 -4.34 25.00 -3.94
N ALA A 317 -5.46 25.46 -3.40
CA ALA A 317 -5.49 26.23 -2.16
C ALA A 317 -4.89 25.44 -0.97
N ALA A 318 -5.16 24.12 -0.89
CA ALA A 318 -4.57 23.25 0.12
C ALA A 318 -3.04 23.10 -0.06
N ILE A 319 -2.55 22.97 -1.30
CA ILE A 319 -1.11 22.94 -1.60
C ILE A 319 -0.47 24.27 -1.18
N GLU A 320 -1.05 25.41 -1.52
CA GLU A 320 -0.50 26.73 -1.15
C GLU A 320 -0.45 26.93 0.37
N ALA A 321 -1.49 26.46 1.07
CA ALA A 321 -1.51 26.47 2.54
C ALA A 321 -0.40 25.56 3.10
N GLY A 322 -0.20 24.39 2.50
CA GLY A 322 0.87 23.46 2.84
C GLY A 322 2.26 24.02 2.62
N LEU A 323 2.49 24.74 1.51
CA LEU A 323 3.75 25.44 1.21
C LEU A 323 4.08 26.52 2.26
N LYS A 324 3.06 27.19 2.82
CA LYS A 324 3.17 28.14 3.93
C LYS A 324 3.32 27.48 5.30
N GLY A 325 3.45 26.15 5.35
CA GLY A 325 3.68 25.36 6.57
C GLY A 325 2.43 25.09 7.40
N GLN A 326 1.22 25.28 6.86
CA GLN A 326 -0.01 24.90 7.55
C GLN A 326 -0.08 23.37 7.65
N LYS A 327 -0.17 22.86 8.87
CA LYS A 327 -0.19 21.42 9.19
C LYS A 327 -1.49 21.06 9.88
N LYS A 328 -1.95 19.86 9.63
CA LYS A 328 -3.00 19.27 10.43
C LYS A 328 -2.33 18.50 11.58
N SER A 329 -2.67 18.91 12.83
CA SER A 329 -2.62 18.15 14.06
C SER A 329 -1.32 17.59 14.68
N GLN A 330 -1.48 17.35 15.96
CA GLN A 330 -0.54 16.77 16.93
C GLN A 330 -0.89 15.29 17.13
N VAL A 331 -0.20 14.41 16.43
CA VAL A 331 -0.28 12.96 16.63
C VAL A 331 0.97 12.49 17.37
N GLN A 332 0.81 11.59 18.32
CA GLN A 332 1.92 10.89 18.97
C GLN A 332 2.37 9.75 18.08
N PHE A 333 3.35 10.00 17.20
CA PHE A 333 3.79 9.06 16.18
C PHE A 333 4.43 7.79 16.74
N GLU A 334 4.88 7.80 17.99
CA GLU A 334 5.46 6.67 18.71
C GLU A 334 4.50 5.47 18.78
N HIS A 335 3.20 5.73 18.86
CA HIS A 335 2.16 4.69 18.85
C HIS A 335 1.91 4.05 17.47
N TYR A 336 2.49 4.62 16.42
CA TYR A 336 2.37 4.16 15.05
C TYR A 336 3.67 3.58 14.50
N THR A 337 4.65 3.28 15.34
CA THR A 337 5.88 2.59 14.91
C THR A 337 5.59 1.12 14.60
N TRP A 338 6.41 0.53 13.72
CA TRP A 338 6.33 -0.91 13.46
C TRP A 338 6.52 -1.75 14.73
N ASP A 339 7.34 -1.30 15.69
CA ASP A 339 7.51 -1.98 16.97
C ASP A 339 6.20 -2.03 17.76
N HIS A 340 5.43 -0.94 17.78
CA HIS A 340 4.12 -0.90 18.43
C HIS A 340 3.07 -1.72 17.68
N ILE A 341 3.05 -1.62 16.36
CA ILE A 341 2.12 -2.38 15.50
C ILE A 341 2.40 -3.88 15.59
N SER A 342 3.68 -4.29 15.61
CA SER A 342 4.04 -5.71 15.74
C SER A 342 3.62 -6.32 17.08
N LYS A 343 3.59 -5.54 18.16
CA LYS A 343 3.01 -5.98 19.44
C LYS A 343 1.52 -6.26 19.32
N LYS A 344 0.75 -5.38 18.64
CA LYS A 344 -0.67 -5.62 18.38
C LYS A 344 -0.90 -6.85 17.51
N ILE A 345 -0.03 -7.10 16.54
CA ILE A 345 -0.09 -8.30 15.70
C ILE A 345 0.20 -9.55 16.54
N ASP A 346 1.21 -9.51 17.42
CA ASP A 346 1.55 -10.64 18.32
C ASP A 346 0.40 -10.94 19.30
N GLU A 347 -0.21 -9.90 19.88
CA GLU A 347 -1.39 -10.05 20.74
C GLU A 347 -2.55 -10.72 19.99
N ALA A 348 -2.77 -10.36 18.74
CA ALA A 348 -3.80 -10.96 17.89
C ALA A 348 -3.49 -12.42 17.50
N TYR A 349 -2.25 -12.85 17.57
CA TYR A 349 -1.87 -14.24 17.33
C TYR A 349 -2.23 -15.20 18.49
N ARG A 350 -2.49 -14.67 19.66
CA ARG A 350 -2.89 -15.44 20.86
C ARG A 350 -4.39 -15.67 20.87
#